data_645a1e85ed84bb3d1457d75975388249
#
_entry.id   645a1e85ed84bb3d1457d75975388249
#
_cell.length_a   1.000
_cell.length_b   1.000
_cell.length_c   1.000
_cell.angle_alpha   90.00
_cell.angle_beta   90.00
_cell.angle_gamma   90.00
#
_symmetry.space_group_name_H-M   'P 1'
#
loop_
_entity.id
_entity.type
_entity.pdbx_description
1 polymer ?
#
loop_
_entity_poly.entity_id
_entity_poly.type
_entity_poly.pdbx_seq_one_letter_code
_entity_poly.pdbx_strand_id
1 'polypeptide(L)'
;GTMKRGMYIINTSRGGLIDTDALIEGLKSGQIAGAGLDVYEEETEYFFEDFSNEIMTDDVLARLLTFPNVLLTSHQGFFTAEALYNIAATTLKNIAVFEGGGLLENEICYKCPQGECNKKSGRNCF
;
A
#
# COMPACT_ATOMS: atom_id res chain seq x y z
N GLY A 1 -6.90 4.63 24.77
CA GLY A 1 -5.58 4.94 24.53
C GLY A 1 -4.54 4.14 25.28
N THR A 2 -3.89 3.18 24.62
CA THR A 2 -2.75 2.44 25.17
C THR A 2 -1.40 2.98 24.66
N MET A 3 -1.42 3.89 23.68
CA MET A 3 -0.19 4.50 23.15
C MET A 3 0.40 5.54 24.10
N LYS A 4 1.74 5.59 24.18
CA LYS A 4 2.44 6.68 24.87
C LYS A 4 2.17 8.00 24.16
N ARG A 5 2.09 9.09 24.94
CA ARG A 5 1.96 10.44 24.38
C ARG A 5 3.20 10.83 23.59
N GLY A 6 3.01 11.54 22.48
CA GLY A 6 4.10 12.02 21.64
C GLY A 6 4.68 10.96 20.69
N MET A 7 3.91 9.90 20.38
CA MET A 7 4.32 8.89 19.41
C MET A 7 4.20 9.41 17.98
N TYR A 8 5.09 8.92 17.11
CA TYR A 8 4.97 9.06 15.66
C TYR A 8 4.34 7.79 15.08
N ILE A 9 3.48 7.95 14.09
CA ILE A 9 2.87 6.86 13.34
C ILE A 9 3.40 6.88 11.92
N ILE A 10 3.85 5.72 11.42
CA ILE A 10 4.25 5.53 10.04
C ILE A 10 3.41 4.41 9.44
N ASN A 11 2.71 4.69 8.33
CA ASN A 11 1.94 3.70 7.59
C ASN A 11 2.34 3.68 6.11
N THR A 12 3.00 2.61 5.71
CA THR A 12 3.40 2.31 4.32
C THR A 12 2.76 1.01 3.83
N SER A 13 1.68 0.58 4.46
CA SER A 13 1.02 -0.71 4.18
C SER A 13 -0.32 -0.53 3.48
N ARG A 14 -1.37 -0.23 4.25
CA ARG A 14 -2.73 -0.01 3.73
C ARG A 14 -3.43 1.09 4.54
N GLY A 15 -4.17 1.97 3.82
CA GLY A 15 -4.90 3.09 4.44
C GLY A 15 -5.87 2.64 5.52
N GLY A 16 -6.71 1.66 5.24
CA GLY A 16 -7.71 1.13 6.17
C GLY A 16 -7.18 0.46 7.46
N LEU A 17 -5.85 0.50 7.69
CA LEU A 17 -5.27 0.10 8.99
C LEU A 17 -5.32 1.22 10.02
N ILE A 18 -5.59 2.44 9.60
CA ILE A 18 -5.69 3.63 10.46
C ILE A 18 -7.06 4.27 10.22
N ASP A 19 -7.80 4.46 11.30
CA ASP A 19 -8.97 5.33 11.33
C ASP A 19 -8.47 6.79 11.26
N THR A 20 -8.76 7.45 10.15
CA THR A 20 -8.22 8.78 9.84
C THR A 20 -8.77 9.85 10.77
N ASP A 21 -10.05 9.78 11.17
CA ASP A 21 -10.63 10.70 12.11
C ASP A 21 -9.98 10.59 13.50
N ALA A 22 -9.75 9.36 13.95
CA ALA A 22 -9.03 9.11 15.21
C ALA A 22 -7.57 9.59 15.14
N LEU A 23 -6.91 9.49 14.00
CA LEU A 23 -5.57 10.04 13.78
C LEU A 23 -5.58 11.57 13.91
N ILE A 24 -6.53 12.25 13.28
CA ILE A 24 -6.68 13.71 13.34
C ILE A 24 -6.88 14.16 14.80
N GLU A 25 -7.74 13.50 15.55
CA GLU A 25 -7.96 13.83 16.97
C GLU A 25 -6.69 13.55 17.81
N GLY A 26 -5.96 12.48 17.51
CA GLY A 26 -4.67 12.19 18.15
C GLY A 26 -3.61 13.27 17.90
N LEU A 27 -3.53 13.80 16.66
CA LEU A 27 -2.65 14.90 16.28
C LEU A 27 -3.04 16.21 17.00
N LYS A 28 -4.32 16.56 16.99
CA LYS A 28 -4.85 17.77 17.68
C LYS A 28 -4.58 17.76 19.18
N SER A 29 -4.77 16.62 19.82
CA SER A 29 -4.56 16.49 21.27
C SER A 29 -3.08 16.39 21.67
N GLY A 30 -2.17 16.23 20.71
CA GLY A 30 -0.75 15.96 20.95
C GLY A 30 -0.49 14.57 21.54
N GLN A 31 -1.46 13.67 21.47
CA GLN A 31 -1.25 12.24 21.75
C GLN A 31 -0.31 11.65 20.70
N ILE A 32 -0.49 12.04 19.43
CA ILE A 32 0.35 11.72 18.30
C ILE A 32 1.16 12.97 17.96
N ALA A 33 2.49 12.84 17.95
CA ALA A 33 3.41 13.94 17.66
C ALA A 33 3.54 14.23 16.15
N GLY A 34 3.29 13.23 15.31
CA GLY A 34 3.30 13.36 13.85
C GLY A 34 2.99 12.05 13.17
N ALA A 35 2.71 12.12 11.87
CA ALA A 35 2.43 10.95 11.04
C ALA A 35 3.15 11.01 9.70
N GLY A 36 3.63 9.86 9.22
CA GLY A 36 4.10 9.65 7.86
C GLY A 36 3.21 8.58 7.19
N LEU A 37 2.49 8.98 6.16
CA LEU A 37 1.50 8.14 5.51
C LEU A 37 1.83 8.03 4.02
N ASP A 38 2.10 6.83 3.54
CA ASP A 38 2.24 6.54 2.10
C ASP A 38 0.93 5.99 1.52
N VAL A 39 -0.07 5.76 2.37
CA VAL A 39 -1.38 5.20 2.06
C VAL A 39 -2.47 5.95 2.82
N TYR A 40 -3.67 5.99 2.23
CA TYR A 40 -4.85 6.64 2.77
C TYR A 40 -6.09 5.75 2.60
N GLU A 41 -7.15 5.92 3.41
CA GLU A 41 -8.34 5.07 3.36
C GLU A 41 -9.04 5.13 1.99
N GLU A 42 -9.21 6.32 1.41
CA GLU A 42 -9.87 6.60 0.15
C GLU A 42 -8.86 6.81 -1.01
N GLU A 43 -7.67 6.19 -0.92
CA GLU A 43 -6.54 6.42 -1.85
C GLU A 43 -6.86 6.15 -3.32
N THR A 44 -7.82 5.26 -3.61
CA THR A 44 -8.18 4.89 -4.98
C THR A 44 -8.74 6.04 -5.80
N GLU A 45 -9.35 7.03 -5.15
CA GLU A 45 -9.94 8.18 -5.85
C GLU A 45 -8.92 9.29 -6.11
N TYR A 46 -7.92 9.46 -5.24
CA TYR A 46 -7.05 10.65 -5.25
C TYR A 46 -5.58 10.36 -5.59
N PHE A 47 -5.09 9.13 -5.45
CA PHE A 47 -3.66 8.86 -5.58
C PHE A 47 -3.20 8.46 -6.99
N PHE A 48 -4.12 8.04 -7.84
CA PHE A 48 -3.77 7.45 -9.14
C PHE A 48 -4.25 8.28 -10.34
N GLU A 49 -4.91 9.42 -10.09
CA GLU A 49 -5.36 10.35 -11.12
C GLU A 49 -4.79 11.75 -10.89
N ASP A 50 -4.74 12.58 -11.93
CA ASP A 50 -4.26 13.96 -11.84
C ASP A 50 -5.41 14.92 -11.51
N PHE A 51 -5.53 15.28 -10.25
CA PHE A 51 -6.50 16.24 -9.73
C PHE A 51 -5.94 17.67 -9.58
N SER A 52 -4.80 17.99 -10.20
CA SER A 52 -4.14 19.28 -10.02
C SER A 52 -5.01 20.49 -10.34
N ASN A 53 -6.04 20.33 -11.17
CA ASN A 53 -6.97 21.37 -11.59
C ASN A 53 -8.39 21.21 -11.01
N GLU A 54 -8.59 20.25 -10.11
CA GLU A 54 -9.90 19.98 -9.52
C GLU A 54 -9.94 20.39 -8.06
N ILE A 55 -11.15 20.65 -7.57
CA ILE A 55 -11.37 20.98 -6.15
C ILE A 55 -11.34 19.66 -5.37
N MET A 56 -10.48 19.57 -4.38
CA MET A 56 -10.48 18.44 -3.45
C MET A 56 -11.79 18.41 -2.68
N THR A 57 -12.54 17.34 -2.85
CA THR A 57 -13.85 17.15 -2.17
C THR A 57 -13.74 16.35 -0.89
N ASP A 58 -12.59 15.71 -0.64
CA ASP A 58 -12.30 14.99 0.60
C ASP A 58 -11.81 15.96 1.68
N ASP A 59 -12.73 16.37 2.55
CA ASP A 59 -12.45 17.29 3.65
C ASP A 59 -11.47 16.69 4.68
N VAL A 60 -11.46 15.37 4.85
CA VAL A 60 -10.59 14.66 5.78
C VAL A 60 -9.16 14.68 5.29
N LEU A 61 -8.94 14.35 4.01
CA LEU A 61 -7.63 14.44 3.36
C LEU A 61 -7.13 15.89 3.34
N ALA A 62 -7.99 16.84 2.94
CA ALA A 62 -7.67 18.26 2.96
C ALA A 62 -7.24 18.70 4.38
N ARG A 63 -7.93 18.22 5.40
CA ARG A 63 -7.57 18.50 6.80
C ARG A 63 -6.22 17.91 7.18
N LEU A 64 -5.91 16.66 6.82
CA LEU A 64 -4.61 16.04 7.08
C LEU A 64 -3.46 16.85 6.46
N LEU A 65 -3.63 17.33 5.24
CA LEU A 65 -2.62 18.13 4.54
C LEU A 65 -2.33 19.48 5.20
N THR A 66 -3.21 19.98 6.08
CA THR A 66 -2.98 21.21 6.84
C THR A 66 -2.08 21.03 8.07
N PHE A 67 -1.82 19.81 8.53
CA PHE A 67 -0.98 19.57 9.69
C PHE A 67 0.51 19.68 9.33
N PRO A 68 1.31 20.55 9.98
CA PRO A 68 2.72 20.71 9.68
C PRO A 68 3.60 19.52 10.10
N ASN A 69 3.05 18.61 10.88
CA ASN A 69 3.67 17.40 11.39
C ASN A 69 3.11 16.12 10.75
N VAL A 70 2.46 16.25 9.60
CA VAL A 70 2.02 15.13 8.76
C VAL A 70 2.76 15.18 7.43
N LEU A 71 3.35 14.05 7.05
CA LEU A 71 3.90 13.81 5.72
C LEU A 71 3.00 12.79 5.03
N LEU A 72 2.46 13.18 3.88
CA LEU A 72 1.68 12.30 3.02
C LEU A 72 2.40 12.11 1.69
N THR A 73 2.53 10.87 1.24
CA THR A 73 3.00 10.50 -0.09
C THR A 73 1.96 9.59 -0.76
N SER A 74 1.92 9.57 -2.09
CA SER A 74 0.84 8.92 -2.84
C SER A 74 1.23 7.49 -3.23
N HIS A 75 1.28 6.57 -2.26
CA HIS A 75 1.56 5.14 -2.44
C HIS A 75 2.84 4.88 -3.24
N GLN A 76 3.90 5.61 -2.90
CA GLN A 76 5.15 5.64 -3.66
C GLN A 76 6.31 4.87 -3.00
N GLY A 77 6.05 4.07 -1.96
CA GLY A 77 7.08 3.29 -1.27
C GLY A 77 7.86 2.33 -2.18
N PHE A 78 7.26 1.94 -3.32
CA PHE A 78 7.93 1.13 -4.35
C PHE A 78 8.80 1.96 -5.32
N PHE A 79 8.73 3.28 -5.31
CA PHE A 79 9.37 4.14 -6.31
C PHE A 79 10.85 4.38 -6.00
N THR A 80 11.61 3.29 -5.91
CA THR A 80 13.08 3.29 -5.82
C THR A 80 13.67 2.56 -7.01
N ALA A 81 14.91 2.87 -7.39
CA ALA A 81 15.58 2.23 -8.52
C ALA A 81 15.65 0.70 -8.37
N GLU A 82 15.96 0.23 -7.15
CA GLU A 82 16.04 -1.19 -6.82
C GLU A 82 14.69 -1.89 -6.89
N ALA A 83 13.64 -1.28 -6.35
CA ALA A 83 12.29 -1.87 -6.36
C ALA A 83 11.75 -1.94 -7.80
N LEU A 84 11.90 -0.87 -8.59
CA LEU A 84 11.48 -0.85 -9.99
C LEU A 84 12.22 -1.89 -10.83
N TYR A 85 13.55 -2.00 -10.63
CA TYR A 85 14.32 -3.03 -11.31
C TYR A 85 13.83 -4.44 -10.95
N ASN A 86 13.63 -4.73 -9.67
CA ASN A 86 13.19 -6.04 -9.20
C ASN A 86 11.79 -6.39 -9.70
N ILE A 87 10.86 -5.42 -9.72
CA ILE A 87 9.51 -5.59 -10.28
C ILE A 87 9.61 -5.93 -11.76
N ALA A 88 10.38 -5.16 -12.56
CA ALA A 88 10.54 -5.39 -13.98
C ALA A 88 11.19 -6.75 -14.26
N ALA A 89 12.29 -7.07 -13.58
CA ALA A 89 13.01 -8.33 -13.76
C ALA A 89 12.13 -9.54 -13.41
N THR A 90 11.38 -9.47 -12.30
CA THR A 90 10.47 -10.54 -11.88
C THR A 90 9.32 -10.72 -12.88
N THR A 91 8.78 -9.62 -13.38
CA THR A 91 7.70 -9.65 -14.38
C THR A 91 8.17 -10.30 -15.68
N LEU A 92 9.31 -9.88 -16.19
CA LEU A 92 9.88 -10.46 -17.42
C LEU A 92 10.24 -11.95 -17.24
N LYS A 93 10.80 -12.32 -16.08
CA LYS A 93 11.08 -13.74 -15.75
C LYS A 93 9.78 -14.56 -15.76
N ASN A 94 8.73 -14.06 -15.12
CA ASN A 94 7.44 -14.76 -15.08
C ASN A 94 6.85 -14.95 -16.49
N ILE A 95 6.92 -13.93 -17.36
CA ILE A 95 6.45 -14.02 -18.75
C ILE A 95 7.25 -15.07 -19.51
N ALA A 96 8.59 -15.03 -19.46
CA ALA A 96 9.44 -15.98 -20.16
C ALA A 96 9.20 -17.43 -19.69
N VAL A 97 9.02 -17.66 -18.38
CA VAL A 97 8.70 -18.98 -17.84
C VAL A 97 7.32 -19.45 -18.30
N PHE A 98 6.34 -18.55 -18.35
CA PHE A 98 4.98 -18.85 -18.81
C PHE A 98 4.99 -19.26 -20.29
N GLU A 99 5.65 -18.48 -21.16
CA GLU A 99 5.78 -18.78 -22.61
C GLU A 99 6.52 -20.10 -22.85
N GLY A 100 7.53 -20.40 -22.03
CA GLY A 100 8.27 -21.67 -22.09
C GLY A 100 7.53 -22.88 -21.52
N GLY A 101 6.31 -22.71 -21.01
CA GLY A 101 5.54 -23.79 -20.36
C GLY A 101 6.12 -24.26 -19.02
N GLY A 102 7.00 -23.48 -18.41
CA GLY A 102 7.61 -23.79 -17.11
C GLY A 102 6.70 -23.55 -15.91
N LEU A 103 7.15 -24.01 -14.75
CA LEU A 103 6.44 -23.75 -13.47
C LEU A 103 6.70 -22.34 -12.98
N LEU A 104 5.64 -21.58 -12.77
CA LEU A 104 5.69 -20.23 -12.23
C LEU A 104 5.81 -20.25 -10.70
N GLU A 105 6.91 -19.76 -10.16
CA GLU A 105 7.15 -19.68 -8.71
C GLU A 105 6.17 -18.71 -8.02
N ASN A 106 5.78 -17.66 -8.74
CA ASN A 106 4.92 -16.57 -8.23
C ASN A 106 3.44 -16.73 -8.62
N GLU A 107 3.04 -17.88 -9.15
CA GLU A 107 1.64 -18.12 -9.56
C GLU A 107 0.72 -18.15 -8.33
N ILE A 108 -0.35 -17.36 -8.40
CA ILE A 108 -1.41 -17.37 -7.41
C ILE A 108 -2.49 -18.36 -7.87
N CYS A 109 -2.64 -19.46 -7.14
CA CYS A 109 -3.67 -20.47 -7.42
C CYS A 109 -4.84 -20.31 -6.45
N TYR A 110 -6.01 -19.94 -6.98
CA TYR A 110 -7.25 -19.82 -6.19
C TYR A 110 -8.00 -21.13 -5.98
N LYS A 111 -7.57 -22.22 -6.65
CA LYS A 111 -8.25 -23.52 -6.62
C LYS A 111 -7.68 -24.49 -5.60
N CYS A 112 -6.47 -24.21 -5.09
CA CYS A 112 -5.84 -25.08 -4.10
C CYS A 112 -5.97 -24.49 -2.69
N PRO A 113 -6.17 -25.33 -1.66
CA PRO A 113 -6.07 -24.91 -0.26
C PRO A 113 -4.71 -24.29 0.04
N GLN A 114 -4.66 -23.32 0.95
CA GLN A 114 -3.41 -22.66 1.32
C GLN A 114 -2.38 -23.70 1.78
N GLY A 115 -1.24 -23.75 1.09
CA GLY A 115 -0.11 -24.63 1.40
C GLY A 115 0.04 -25.87 0.51
N GLU A 116 -1.00 -26.31 -0.22
CA GLU A 116 -0.95 -27.51 -1.08
C GLU A 116 -1.24 -27.19 -2.54
N CYS A 117 -0.26 -26.62 -3.25
CA CYS A 117 -0.40 -26.41 -4.69
C CYS A 117 -0.10 -27.70 -5.46
N ASN A 118 -1.11 -28.30 -6.08
CA ASN A 118 -0.97 -29.50 -6.90
C ASN A 118 0.04 -29.31 -8.06
N LYS A 119 0.13 -28.11 -8.63
CA LYS A 119 1.08 -27.78 -9.72
C LYS A 119 2.53 -27.80 -9.21
N LYS A 120 2.80 -27.34 -7.98
CA LYS A 120 4.13 -27.43 -7.35
C LYS A 120 4.55 -28.87 -7.04
N SER A 121 3.59 -29.80 -6.92
CA SER A 121 3.83 -31.24 -6.74
C SER A 121 3.76 -32.03 -8.04
N GLY A 122 3.79 -31.38 -9.22
CA GLY A 122 3.77 -32.02 -10.54
C GLY A 122 2.39 -32.53 -10.97
N ARG A 123 1.31 -32.12 -10.31
CA ARG A 123 -0.08 -32.46 -10.67
C ARG A 123 -0.76 -31.26 -11.34
N ASN A 124 -1.62 -31.53 -12.33
CA ASN A 124 -2.39 -30.47 -12.98
C ASN A 124 -3.43 -29.89 -12.03
N CYS A 125 -3.53 -28.57 -11.95
CA CYS A 125 -4.57 -27.83 -11.23
C CYS A 125 -5.81 -27.56 -12.09
N PHE A 126 -5.78 -27.90 -13.38
CA PHE A 126 -6.81 -27.63 -14.40
C PHE A 126 -7.15 -28.89 -15.16
#